data_84531634a285bb939b7bd518be486c6e
#
_entry.id   84531634a285bb939b7bd518be486c6e
#
_cell.length_a   1.000
_cell.length_b   1.000
_cell.length_c   1.000
_cell.angle_alpha   90.00
_cell.angle_beta   90.00
_cell.angle_gamma   90.00
#
_symmetry.space_group_name_H-M   'P 1'
#
loop_
_entity.id
_entity.type
_entity.pdbx_description
1 polymer ?
#
loop_
_entity_poly.entity_id
_entity_poly.type
_entity_poly.pdbx_seq_one_letter_code
_entity_poly.pdbx_strand_id
1 'polypeptide(L)'
;DPTNKKYLSVTQHGERIEEQLELHENMTLITCSGTIGKVALVGKHWENWTANQHIIRVVPANNEIAGYLSVFLSSQYGYRLITRYTYGSVIDEIDATHVSQIPIPILKNAEIQDRINKLVLQANQKRYEAYLLEQKALRTMDQKVLFAK
;
A
#
# COMPACT_ATOMS: atom_id res chain seq x y z
N ASP A 1 -9.84 6.08 6.37
CA ASP A 1 -11.23 6.51 6.60
C ASP A 1 -11.87 6.86 5.25
N PRO A 2 -12.83 6.04 4.74
CA PRO A 2 -13.47 6.29 3.45
C PRO A 2 -14.37 7.53 3.43
N THR A 3 -14.67 8.12 4.58
CA THR A 3 -15.55 9.28 4.69
C THR A 3 -14.81 10.61 4.52
N ASN A 4 -13.49 10.64 4.72
CA ASN A 4 -12.67 11.86 4.65
C ASN A 4 -11.79 11.88 3.38
N LYS A 5 -12.41 11.75 2.22
CA LYS A 5 -11.71 11.77 0.94
C LYS A 5 -11.31 13.20 0.55
N LYS A 6 -10.06 13.38 0.15
CA LYS A 6 -9.59 14.58 -0.52
C LYS A 6 -9.46 14.27 -2.01
N TYR A 7 -9.89 15.19 -2.86
CA TYR A 7 -9.86 15.02 -4.31
C TYR A 7 -8.78 15.91 -4.91
N LEU A 8 -8.06 15.38 -5.89
CA LEU A 8 -7.15 16.15 -6.74
C LEU A 8 -7.81 16.41 -8.09
N SER A 9 -7.60 17.61 -8.63
CA SER A 9 -8.09 17.94 -9.96
C SER A 9 -7.24 17.26 -11.02
N VAL A 10 -7.84 16.36 -11.78
CA VAL A 10 -7.18 15.67 -12.90
C VAL A 10 -6.76 16.66 -13.99
N THR A 11 -7.55 17.70 -14.21
CA THR A 11 -7.24 18.76 -15.21
C THR A 11 -5.99 19.57 -14.86
N GLN A 12 -5.70 19.75 -13.56
CA GLN A 12 -4.55 20.54 -13.11
C GLN A 12 -3.32 19.70 -12.79
N HIS A 13 -3.50 18.44 -12.47
CA HIS A 13 -2.44 17.58 -11.93
C HIS A 13 -2.37 16.20 -12.63
N GLY A 14 -2.98 16.03 -13.82
CA GLY A 14 -3.14 14.73 -14.47
C GLY A 14 -1.83 13.97 -14.64
N GLU A 15 -0.82 14.57 -15.25
CA GLU A 15 0.49 13.95 -15.44
C GLU A 15 1.15 13.54 -14.11
N ARG A 16 1.11 14.43 -13.10
CA ARG A 16 1.66 14.14 -11.78
C ARG A 16 0.90 13.04 -11.04
N ILE A 17 -0.42 12.96 -11.23
CA ILE A 17 -1.24 11.90 -10.66
C ILE A 17 -0.80 10.57 -11.26
N GLU A 18 -0.81 10.46 -12.56
CA GLU A 18 -0.50 9.24 -13.31
C GLU A 18 0.93 8.75 -13.01
N GLU A 19 1.91 9.61 -13.14
CA GLU A 19 3.31 9.23 -13.01
C GLU A 19 3.76 9.02 -11.56
N GLN A 20 3.26 9.84 -10.61
CA GLN A 20 3.88 9.95 -9.29
C GLN A 20 2.97 9.57 -8.13
N LEU A 21 1.66 9.62 -8.26
CA LEU A 21 0.75 9.51 -7.12
C LEU A 21 -0.23 8.34 -7.20
N GLU A 22 -0.58 7.90 -8.40
CA GLU A 22 -1.61 6.88 -8.60
C GLU A 22 -1.23 5.54 -8.00
N LEU A 23 -2.22 4.86 -7.42
CA LEU A 23 -2.08 3.57 -6.79
C LEU A 23 -2.70 2.49 -7.67
N HIS A 24 -1.96 1.41 -7.87
CA HIS A 24 -2.45 0.21 -8.53
C HIS A 24 -2.37 -0.98 -7.59
N GLU A 25 -3.28 -1.93 -7.78
CA GLU A 25 -3.33 -3.16 -7.00
C GLU A 25 -1.95 -3.83 -6.95
N ASN A 26 -1.61 -4.36 -5.78
CA ASN A 26 -0.34 -5.03 -5.49
C ASN A 26 0.91 -4.14 -5.43
N MET A 27 0.80 -2.83 -5.57
CA MET A 27 1.89 -1.94 -5.15
C MET A 27 2.09 -2.03 -3.63
N THR A 28 3.32 -1.84 -3.18
CA THR A 28 3.63 -1.72 -1.76
C THR A 28 3.86 -0.27 -1.39
N LEU A 29 3.18 0.20 -0.36
CA LEU A 29 3.28 1.55 0.17
C LEU A 29 4.15 1.56 1.42
N ILE A 30 5.01 2.56 1.56
CA ILE A 30 5.86 2.77 2.74
C ILE A 30 5.70 4.22 3.20
N THR A 31 5.37 4.43 4.46
CA THR A 31 5.36 5.79 5.04
C THR A 31 6.80 6.30 5.16
N CYS A 32 7.05 7.52 4.67
CA CYS A 32 8.38 8.10 4.55
C CYS A 32 8.59 9.40 5.34
N SER A 33 7.59 9.89 6.05
CA SER A 33 7.69 11.10 6.86
C SER A 33 6.85 10.97 8.14
N GLY A 34 7.39 11.43 9.26
CA GLY A 34 6.79 11.31 10.58
C GLY A 34 6.85 9.87 11.12
N THR A 35 5.79 9.11 10.96
CA THR A 35 5.81 7.68 11.32
C THR A 35 6.36 6.86 10.17
N ILE A 36 7.67 6.64 10.16
CA ILE A 36 8.40 5.95 9.09
C ILE A 36 8.22 4.42 9.15
N GLY A 37 8.23 3.78 7.99
CA GLY A 37 8.38 2.33 7.86
C GLY A 37 7.09 1.54 8.08
N LYS A 38 5.92 2.18 8.13
CA LYS A 38 4.66 1.46 8.00
C LYS A 38 4.50 1.00 6.55
N VAL A 39 4.20 -0.29 6.38
CA VAL A 39 4.09 -0.92 5.07
C VAL A 39 2.66 -1.41 4.85
N ALA A 40 2.11 -1.17 3.67
CA ALA A 40 0.81 -1.66 3.26
C ALA A 40 0.84 -2.15 1.81
N LEU A 41 0.17 -3.26 1.52
CA LEU A 41 -0.07 -3.72 0.16
C LEU A 41 -1.36 -3.10 -0.36
N VAL A 42 -1.31 -2.48 -1.53
CA VAL A 42 -2.47 -1.87 -2.17
C VAL A 42 -3.49 -2.94 -2.54
N GLY A 43 -4.67 -2.83 -1.99
CA GLY A 43 -5.80 -3.68 -2.33
C GLY A 43 -6.62 -3.07 -3.47
N LYS A 44 -7.43 -3.89 -4.12
CA LYS A 44 -8.27 -3.49 -5.26
C LYS A 44 -9.20 -2.30 -4.97
N HIS A 45 -9.60 -2.09 -3.73
CA HIS A 45 -10.42 -0.94 -3.33
C HIS A 45 -9.68 0.39 -3.30
N TRP A 46 -8.35 0.38 -3.46
CA TRP A 46 -7.51 1.57 -3.61
C TRP A 46 -7.02 1.80 -5.04
N GLU A 47 -7.47 0.97 -5.98
CA GLU A 47 -7.16 1.17 -7.40
C GLU A 47 -7.58 2.57 -7.85
N ASN A 48 -6.72 3.26 -8.58
CA ASN A 48 -6.89 4.64 -9.05
C ASN A 48 -7.03 5.70 -7.94
N TRP A 49 -6.71 5.37 -6.68
CA TRP A 49 -6.52 6.38 -5.65
C TRP A 49 -5.14 7.01 -5.79
N THR A 50 -4.91 8.11 -5.09
CA THR A 50 -3.61 8.78 -5.07
C THR A 50 -2.99 8.74 -3.67
N ALA A 51 -1.69 8.46 -3.60
CA ALA A 51 -0.89 8.66 -2.40
C ALA A 51 -0.44 10.12 -2.31
N ASN A 52 -0.18 10.59 -1.10
CA ASN A 52 0.46 11.89 -0.88
C ASN A 52 1.99 11.74 -0.87
N GLN A 53 2.70 12.89 -0.78
CA GLN A 53 4.16 12.95 -0.78
C GLN A 53 4.84 12.26 0.42
N HIS A 54 4.09 11.85 1.45
CA HIS A 54 4.61 11.14 2.63
C HIS A 54 4.55 9.61 2.48
N ILE A 55 4.27 9.13 1.28
CA ILE A 55 4.17 7.71 0.93
C ILE A 55 5.08 7.41 -0.25
N ILE A 56 6.01 6.50 -0.06
CA ILE A 56 6.78 5.89 -1.15
C ILE A 56 5.98 4.74 -1.73
N ARG A 57 5.86 4.70 -3.06
CA ARG A 57 5.24 3.61 -3.81
C ARG A 57 6.32 2.68 -4.32
N VAL A 58 6.28 1.43 -3.95
CA VAL A 58 7.15 0.39 -4.49
C VAL A 58 6.34 -0.43 -5.48
N VAL A 59 6.70 -0.31 -6.75
CA VAL A 59 6.03 -1.02 -7.85
C VAL A 59 6.74 -2.35 -8.06
N PRO A 60 6.08 -3.50 -7.85
CA PRO A 60 6.69 -4.79 -8.12
C PRO A 60 6.86 -5.00 -9.63
N ALA A 61 7.90 -5.73 -10.02
CA ALA A 61 8.13 -6.05 -11.44
C ALA A 61 6.99 -6.88 -12.05
N ASN A 62 6.35 -7.70 -11.23
CA ASN A 62 5.17 -8.52 -11.58
C ASN A 62 4.48 -9.02 -10.31
N ASN A 63 3.34 -9.70 -10.47
CA ASN A 63 2.58 -10.26 -9.36
C ASN A 63 3.23 -11.50 -8.71
N GLU A 64 4.23 -12.11 -9.36
CA GLU A 64 4.91 -13.29 -8.82
C GLU A 64 5.82 -12.97 -7.63
N ILE A 65 6.14 -11.66 -7.44
CA ILE A 65 6.97 -11.20 -6.32
C ILE A 65 6.26 -10.15 -5.43
N ALA A 66 5.12 -9.61 -5.85
CA ALA A 66 4.45 -8.50 -5.20
C ALA A 66 4.14 -8.76 -3.71
N GLY A 67 3.52 -9.90 -3.42
CA GLY A 67 3.19 -10.30 -2.05
C GLY A 67 4.42 -10.61 -1.21
N TYR A 68 5.41 -11.31 -1.80
CA TYR A 68 6.66 -11.61 -1.12
C TYR A 68 7.43 -10.33 -0.73
N LEU A 69 7.57 -9.41 -1.68
CA LEU A 69 8.20 -8.10 -1.46
C LEU A 69 7.50 -7.33 -0.33
N SER A 70 6.18 -7.25 -0.39
CA SER A 70 5.39 -6.55 0.61
C SER A 70 5.55 -7.14 2.01
N VAL A 71 5.47 -8.46 2.16
CA VAL A 71 5.59 -9.10 3.47
C VAL A 71 7.02 -9.03 4.01
N PHE A 72 8.03 -9.12 3.14
CA PHE A 72 9.42 -8.91 3.56
C PHE A 72 9.62 -7.51 4.14
N LEU A 73 9.19 -6.47 3.43
CA LEU A 73 9.28 -5.08 3.90
C LEU A 73 8.46 -4.83 5.17
N SER A 74 7.32 -5.53 5.34
CA SER A 74 6.47 -5.46 6.53
C SER A 74 7.06 -6.19 7.74
N SER A 75 8.03 -7.09 7.53
CA SER A 75 8.65 -7.85 8.60
C SER A 75 9.47 -6.97 9.52
N GLN A 76 9.75 -7.46 10.75
CA GLN A 76 10.65 -6.76 11.67
C GLN A 76 12.04 -6.49 11.06
N TYR A 77 12.51 -7.39 10.21
CA TYR A 77 13.79 -7.22 9.52
C TYR A 77 13.70 -6.13 8.45
N GLY A 78 12.67 -6.16 7.60
CA GLY A 78 12.40 -5.12 6.61
C GLY A 78 12.23 -3.74 7.26
N TYR A 79 11.47 -3.67 8.35
CA TYR A 79 11.31 -2.43 9.10
C TYR A 79 12.66 -1.83 9.55
N ARG A 80 13.57 -2.66 10.08
CA ARG A 80 14.90 -2.18 10.48
C ARG A 80 15.73 -1.71 9.30
N LEU A 81 15.62 -2.34 8.14
CA LEU A 81 16.31 -1.90 6.94
C LEU A 81 15.77 -0.57 6.42
N ILE A 82 14.46 -0.36 6.47
CA ILE A 82 13.82 0.90 6.09
C ILE A 82 14.27 2.02 7.03
N THR A 83 14.17 1.81 8.33
CA THR A 83 14.40 2.87 9.33
C THR A 83 15.88 3.20 9.57
N ARG A 84 16.80 2.36 9.14
CA ARG A 84 18.26 2.63 9.33
C ARG A 84 18.76 3.88 8.59
N TYR A 85 18.02 4.34 7.59
CA TYR A 85 18.35 5.54 6.81
C TYR A 85 17.57 6.78 7.25
N THR A 86 16.87 6.69 8.38
CA THR A 86 16.10 7.82 8.90
C THR A 86 17.00 9.03 9.14
N TYR A 87 16.60 10.18 8.64
CA TYR A 87 17.24 11.47 8.83
C TYR A 87 16.19 12.52 9.18
N GLY A 88 16.63 13.70 9.56
CA GLY A 88 15.77 14.81 9.96
C GLY A 88 16.02 15.23 11.41
N SER A 89 15.91 16.52 11.66
CA SER A 89 16.13 17.10 13.00
C SER A 89 14.86 17.40 13.77
N VAL A 90 13.75 17.56 13.07
CA VAL A 90 12.42 17.88 13.64
C VAL A 90 11.40 16.84 13.27
N ILE A 91 11.43 16.36 12.03
CA ILE A 91 10.57 15.28 11.53
C ILE A 91 11.48 14.24 10.88
N ASP A 92 11.32 13.00 11.31
CA ASP A 92 12.03 11.87 10.70
C ASP A 92 11.57 11.66 9.26
N GLU A 93 12.52 11.46 8.35
CA GLU A 93 12.27 11.26 6.92
C GLU A 93 13.15 10.17 6.32
N ILE A 94 12.65 9.53 5.28
CA ILE A 94 13.39 8.70 4.32
C ILE A 94 12.91 9.03 2.92
N ASP A 95 13.69 8.71 1.90
CA ASP A 95 13.31 8.91 0.51
C ASP A 95 13.32 7.60 -0.31
N ALA A 96 12.90 7.69 -1.56
CA ALA A 96 12.85 6.57 -2.47
C ALA A 96 14.24 5.99 -2.77
N THR A 97 15.29 6.82 -2.76
CA THR A 97 16.69 6.39 -2.99
C THR A 97 17.13 5.45 -1.87
N HIS A 98 16.80 5.77 -0.61
CA HIS A 98 17.09 4.91 0.53
C HIS A 98 16.35 3.57 0.43
N VAL A 99 15.08 3.59 0.06
CA VAL A 99 14.28 2.35 -0.10
C VAL A 99 14.82 1.49 -1.25
N SER A 100 15.28 2.10 -2.35
CA SER A 100 15.84 1.38 -3.50
C SER A 100 17.12 0.59 -3.17
N GLN A 101 17.82 0.97 -2.11
CA GLN A 101 19.05 0.31 -1.66
C GLN A 101 18.79 -0.88 -0.72
N ILE A 102 17.55 -1.15 -0.36
CA ILE A 102 17.20 -2.25 0.54
C ILE A 102 17.39 -3.59 -0.20
N PRO A 103 18.31 -4.46 0.25
CA PRO A 103 18.50 -5.75 -0.37
C PRO A 103 17.30 -6.66 -0.08
N ILE A 104 16.62 -7.10 -1.13
CA ILE A 104 15.52 -8.05 -1.04
C ILE A 104 16.09 -9.47 -1.24
N PRO A 105 16.01 -10.35 -0.25
CA PRO A 105 16.55 -11.70 -0.37
C PRO A 105 15.69 -12.52 -1.34
N ILE A 106 16.31 -13.06 -2.37
CA ILE A 106 15.68 -14.04 -3.25
C ILE A 106 15.97 -15.42 -2.69
N LEU A 107 14.94 -16.20 -2.42
CA LEU A 107 15.09 -17.51 -1.82
C LEU A 107 15.61 -18.52 -2.85
N LYS A 108 16.54 -19.38 -2.42
CA LYS A 108 17.00 -20.51 -3.27
C LYS A 108 15.86 -21.49 -3.55
N ASN A 109 14.94 -21.65 -2.61
CA ASN A 109 13.73 -22.46 -2.81
C ASN A 109 12.60 -21.57 -3.35
N ALA A 110 12.41 -21.61 -4.65
CA ALA A 110 11.40 -20.83 -5.35
C ALA A 110 9.96 -21.20 -4.92
N GLU A 111 9.70 -22.46 -4.54
CA GLU A 111 8.37 -22.89 -4.10
C GLU A 111 7.97 -22.23 -2.79
N ILE A 112 8.91 -22.08 -1.85
CA ILE A 112 8.64 -21.36 -0.58
C ILE A 112 8.35 -19.90 -0.86
N GLN A 113 9.13 -19.25 -1.72
CA GLN A 113 8.91 -17.85 -2.10
C GLN A 113 7.54 -17.65 -2.74
N ASP A 114 7.20 -18.50 -3.72
CA ASP A 114 5.88 -18.47 -4.39
C ASP A 114 4.73 -18.71 -3.40
N ARG A 115 4.88 -19.68 -2.49
CA ARG A 115 3.88 -19.93 -1.45
C ARG A 115 3.67 -18.72 -0.55
N ILE A 116 4.74 -18.06 -0.11
CA ILE A 116 4.64 -16.83 0.68
C ILE A 116 3.91 -15.74 -0.12
N ASN A 117 4.33 -15.53 -1.38
CA ASN A 117 3.71 -14.58 -2.28
C ASN A 117 2.19 -14.80 -2.40
N LYS A 118 1.78 -16.01 -2.73
CA LYS A 118 0.36 -16.39 -2.89
C LYS A 118 -0.45 -16.18 -1.63
N LEU A 119 0.08 -16.54 -0.45
CA LEU A 119 -0.61 -16.33 0.82
C LEU A 119 -0.88 -14.84 1.09
N VAL A 120 0.08 -13.96 0.78
CA VAL A 120 -0.08 -12.51 0.96
C VAL A 120 -1.11 -11.94 -0.01
N LEU A 121 -1.05 -12.35 -1.29
CA LEU A 121 -2.05 -11.91 -2.29
C LEU A 121 -3.46 -12.41 -1.96
N GLN A 122 -3.60 -13.64 -1.49
CA GLN A 122 -4.88 -14.16 -1.01
C GLN A 122 -5.40 -13.38 0.21
N ALA A 123 -4.53 -13.03 1.15
CA ALA A 123 -4.91 -12.19 2.29
C ALA A 123 -5.36 -10.79 1.85
N ASN A 124 -4.70 -10.21 0.84
CA ASN A 124 -5.09 -8.93 0.24
C ASN A 124 -6.48 -9.02 -0.41
N GLN A 125 -6.74 -10.08 -1.18
CA GLN A 125 -8.03 -10.33 -1.79
C GLN A 125 -9.15 -10.47 -0.74
N LYS A 126 -8.88 -11.20 0.37
CA LYS A 126 -9.86 -11.33 1.46
C LYS A 126 -10.15 -10.00 2.18
N ARG A 127 -9.17 -9.11 2.29
CA ARG A 127 -9.41 -7.74 2.80
C ARG A 127 -10.34 -6.96 1.88
N TYR A 128 -10.17 -7.11 0.58
CA TYR A 128 -11.09 -6.50 -0.39
C TYR A 128 -12.51 -7.05 -0.29
N GLU A 129 -12.66 -8.36 -0.16
CA GLU A 129 -13.97 -9.00 0.05
C GLU A 129 -14.63 -8.51 1.34
N ALA A 130 -13.88 -8.41 2.43
CA ALA A 130 -14.35 -7.84 3.70
C ALA A 130 -14.81 -6.39 3.53
N TYR A 131 -14.02 -5.56 2.84
CA TYR A 131 -14.41 -4.19 2.51
C TYR A 131 -15.74 -4.10 1.74
N LEU A 132 -15.95 -4.96 0.75
CA LEU A 132 -17.22 -5.00 0.01
C LEU A 132 -18.41 -5.36 0.90
N LEU A 133 -18.24 -6.28 1.84
CA LEU A 133 -19.27 -6.65 2.81
C LEU A 133 -19.59 -5.50 3.76
N GLU A 134 -18.60 -4.79 4.24
CA GLU A 134 -18.79 -3.59 5.08
C GLU A 134 -19.55 -2.50 4.31
N GLN A 135 -19.17 -2.23 3.06
CA GLN A 135 -19.87 -1.25 2.21
C GLN A 135 -21.31 -1.65 1.94
N LYS A 136 -21.58 -2.96 1.79
CA LYS A 136 -22.95 -3.48 1.63
C LYS A 136 -23.76 -3.31 2.91
N ALA A 137 -23.17 -3.59 4.07
CA ALA A 137 -23.84 -3.43 5.37
C ALA A 137 -24.21 -1.97 5.62
N LEU A 138 -23.25 -1.02 5.40
CA LEU A 138 -23.50 0.41 5.53
C LEU A 138 -24.64 0.89 4.62
N ARG A 139 -24.59 0.52 3.33
CA ARG A 139 -25.67 0.88 2.39
C ARG A 139 -27.03 0.30 2.80
N THR A 140 -27.04 -0.91 3.34
CA THR A 140 -28.28 -1.53 3.82
C THR A 140 -28.82 -0.78 5.03
N MET A 141 -27.96 -0.38 5.97
CA MET A 141 -28.35 0.44 7.12
C MET A 141 -28.96 1.77 6.67
N ASP A 142 -28.26 2.49 5.77
CA ASP A 142 -28.74 3.76 5.26
C ASP A 142 -30.12 3.63 4.60
N GLN A 143 -30.28 2.67 3.69
CA GLN A 143 -31.49 2.53 2.88
C GLN A 143 -32.68 1.94 3.65
N LYS A 144 -32.44 1.05 4.59
CA LYS A 144 -33.51 0.26 5.24
C LYS A 144 -33.83 0.73 6.66
N VAL A 145 -32.95 1.48 7.28
CA VAL A 145 -33.10 1.91 8.67
C VAL A 145 -33.12 3.43 8.80
N LEU A 146 -32.09 4.11 8.29
CA LEU A 146 -31.92 5.55 8.51
C LEU A 146 -32.78 6.40 7.56
N PHE A 147 -32.91 5.99 6.31
CA PHE A 147 -33.63 6.72 5.26
C PHE A 147 -34.75 5.88 4.63
N ALA A 148 -35.28 4.92 5.36
CA ALA A 148 -36.46 4.16 4.93
C ALA A 148 -37.66 5.12 4.80
N LYS A 149 -38.17 5.28 3.56
CA LYS A 149 -39.44 6.00 3.27
C LYS A 149 -40.60 5.06 3.40
#